data_c33188a9012bcf6ff8732cbb350de70e
#
_entry.id   c33188a9012bcf6ff8732cbb350de70e
#
_cell.length_a   1.000
_cell.length_b   1.000
_cell.length_c   1.000
_cell.angle_alpha   90.00
_cell.angle_beta   90.00
_cell.angle_gamma   90.00
#
_symmetry.space_group_name_H-M   'P 1'
#
loop_
_entity.id
_entity.type
_entity.pdbx_description
1 polymer ?
#
loop_
_entity_poly.entity_id
_entity_poly.type
_entity_poly.pdbx_seq_one_letter_code
_entity_poly.pdbx_strand_id
1 'polypeptide(L)'
;TKFPDLDFSRLVYVDTSAPEWTPGIITFMSSTTGAARWYSSGAKDVAKADTTRDKSQVNVHMAAVGYGYDLEEIGQAQLRGMDLPSGKALGARRAYTEFMWNVTLTGDTTKGLKGLANQSAVTSGLAPADGTGSVTTWFDGSGNATKTATQIVRDFNNVLTGVFTGSLTVEIVDTVLLPYSILGYLAATPMSSTNDTTILEFIQKNNILTSTRGIPITI
;
A
#
# COMPACT_ATOMS: atom_id res chain seq x y z
N THR A 1 10.90 21.52 15.29
CA THR A 1 9.68 20.72 15.03
C THR A 1 10.12 19.48 14.28
N LYS A 2 9.86 18.29 14.83
CA LYS A 2 10.09 17.02 14.12
C LYS A 2 8.92 16.80 13.16
N PHE A 3 9.23 16.50 11.91
CA PHE A 3 8.24 16.18 10.90
C PHE A 3 8.20 14.67 10.70
N PRO A 4 7.04 14.06 10.37
CA PRO A 4 6.98 12.65 10.04
C PRO A 4 7.84 12.38 8.81
N ASP A 5 8.51 11.24 8.82
CA ASP A 5 9.20 10.71 7.65
C ASP A 5 8.14 10.13 6.71
N LEU A 6 7.85 10.85 5.63
CA LEU A 6 6.84 10.49 4.63
C LEU A 6 7.55 9.94 3.38
N ASP A 7 8.24 8.82 3.54
CA ASP A 7 8.95 8.17 2.45
C ASP A 7 8.02 7.25 1.65
N PHE A 8 7.38 7.79 0.61
CA PHE A 8 6.49 7.05 -0.27
C PHE A 8 7.21 5.98 -1.11
N SER A 9 8.53 6.07 -1.29
CA SER A 9 9.31 5.10 -2.07
C SER A 9 9.35 3.71 -1.43
N ARG A 10 9.06 3.62 -0.13
CA ARG A 10 8.91 2.35 0.59
C ARG A 10 7.59 1.64 0.30
N LEU A 11 6.57 2.38 -0.14
CA LEU A 11 5.23 1.85 -0.37
C LEU A 11 5.02 1.41 -1.82
N VAL A 12 5.60 2.15 -2.77
CA VAL A 12 5.42 1.93 -4.20
C VAL A 12 6.75 2.00 -4.92
N TYR A 13 6.87 1.20 -5.96
CA TYR A 13 8.03 1.27 -6.86
C TYR A 13 8.02 2.61 -7.60
N VAL A 14 9.17 3.30 -7.57
CA VAL A 14 9.36 4.56 -8.30
C VAL A 14 10.13 4.28 -9.57
N ASP A 15 9.46 4.41 -10.71
CA ASP A 15 10.08 4.28 -12.03
C ASP A 15 10.59 5.64 -12.49
N THR A 16 11.89 5.75 -12.68
CA THR A 16 12.58 6.96 -13.17
C THR A 16 13.10 6.80 -14.60
N SER A 17 12.71 5.75 -15.31
CA SER A 17 13.20 5.44 -16.65
C SER A 17 12.60 6.34 -17.75
N ALA A 18 11.46 6.96 -17.48
CA ALA A 18 10.79 7.83 -18.46
C ALA A 18 11.59 9.14 -18.67
N PRO A 19 11.75 9.61 -19.92
CA PRO A 19 12.33 10.90 -20.21
C PRO A 19 11.55 12.06 -19.56
N GLU A 20 12.25 13.13 -19.21
CA GLU A 20 11.62 14.39 -18.80
C GLU A 20 10.61 14.84 -19.88
N TRP A 21 9.50 15.42 -19.48
CA TRP A 21 8.43 15.90 -20.36
C TRP A 21 7.59 14.83 -21.05
N THR A 22 7.67 13.57 -20.61
CA THR A 22 6.81 12.51 -21.15
C THR A 22 5.34 12.79 -20.80
N PRO A 23 4.43 12.90 -21.78
CA PRO A 23 3.03 13.24 -21.51
C PRO A 23 2.22 12.08 -20.92
N GLY A 24 2.67 10.86 -21.13
CA GLY A 24 2.00 9.65 -20.65
C GLY A 24 2.86 8.40 -20.83
N ILE A 25 2.60 7.40 -20.00
CA ILE A 25 3.28 6.11 -20.02
C ILE A 25 2.28 5.06 -20.47
N ILE A 26 2.67 4.23 -21.42
CA ILE A 26 1.88 3.08 -21.89
C ILE A 26 2.56 1.81 -21.42
N THR A 27 1.86 1.01 -20.64
CA THR A 27 2.30 -0.31 -20.20
C THR A 27 1.53 -1.38 -20.95
N PHE A 28 2.23 -2.30 -21.59
CA PHE A 28 1.64 -3.45 -22.25
C PHE A 28 1.61 -4.63 -21.29
N MET A 29 0.44 -5.23 -21.16
CA MET A 29 0.24 -6.47 -20.40
C MET A 29 -0.11 -7.59 -21.38
N SER A 30 0.45 -8.78 -21.17
CA SER A 30 0.11 -9.97 -21.96
C SER A 30 -0.41 -11.05 -21.04
N SER A 31 -1.55 -11.65 -21.41
CA SER A 31 -2.12 -12.81 -20.74
C SER A 31 -2.15 -13.97 -21.72
N THR A 32 -1.64 -15.12 -21.29
CA THR A 32 -1.66 -16.34 -22.11
C THR A 32 -2.73 -17.26 -21.56
N THR A 33 -3.64 -17.68 -22.43
CA THR A 33 -4.68 -18.64 -22.13
C THR A 33 -4.51 -19.88 -23.00
N GLY A 34 -4.71 -21.06 -22.44
CA GLY A 34 -4.65 -22.32 -23.18
C GLY A 34 -4.79 -23.49 -22.25
N ALA A 35 -5.37 -24.58 -22.75
CA ALA A 35 -5.45 -25.84 -22.03
C ALA A 35 -5.05 -26.97 -22.94
N ALA A 36 -4.16 -27.83 -22.47
CA ALA A 36 -3.84 -29.08 -23.16
C ALA A 36 -5.00 -30.07 -23.01
N ARG A 37 -5.30 -30.79 -24.08
CA ARG A 37 -6.28 -31.88 -24.11
C ARG A 37 -5.65 -33.11 -24.71
N TRP A 38 -6.13 -34.28 -24.30
CA TRP A 38 -5.75 -35.54 -24.91
C TRP A 38 -6.15 -35.55 -26.39
N TYR A 39 -5.21 -35.91 -27.25
CA TYR A 39 -5.39 -35.93 -28.69
C TYR A 39 -5.52 -37.39 -29.18
N SER A 40 -6.57 -37.67 -29.92
CA SER A 40 -6.71 -38.97 -30.61
C SER A 40 -6.24 -38.83 -32.04
N SER A 41 -5.55 -39.84 -32.52
CA SER A 41 -5.08 -39.88 -33.92
C SER A 41 -6.25 -39.67 -34.90
N GLY A 42 -6.08 -38.65 -35.76
CA GLY A 42 -7.11 -38.27 -36.74
C GLY A 42 -8.08 -37.14 -36.30
N ALA A 43 -8.03 -36.67 -35.07
CA ALA A 43 -8.78 -35.50 -34.66
C ALA A 43 -8.27 -34.22 -35.33
N LYS A 44 -9.20 -33.43 -35.89
CA LYS A 44 -8.84 -32.13 -36.53
C LYS A 44 -8.88 -30.95 -35.61
N ASP A 45 -9.43 -31.14 -34.39
CA ASP A 45 -9.60 -30.11 -33.39
C ASP A 45 -8.50 -30.21 -32.33
N VAL A 46 -7.40 -29.49 -32.54
CA VAL A 46 -6.32 -29.37 -31.58
C VAL A 46 -6.52 -28.12 -30.74
N ALA A 47 -6.45 -28.26 -29.41
CA ALA A 47 -6.52 -27.14 -28.50
C ALA A 47 -5.37 -26.16 -28.77
N LYS A 48 -5.68 -24.88 -28.95
CA LYS A 48 -4.70 -23.82 -29.21
C LYS A 48 -4.52 -22.99 -27.96
N ALA A 49 -3.28 -22.60 -27.70
CA ALA A 49 -2.99 -21.52 -26.75
C ALA A 49 -3.05 -20.17 -27.49
N ASP A 50 -3.60 -19.18 -26.85
CA ASP A 50 -3.70 -17.83 -27.38
C ASP A 50 -3.11 -16.83 -26.40
N THR A 51 -2.60 -15.71 -26.92
CA THR A 51 -2.02 -14.62 -26.13
C THR A 51 -2.79 -13.35 -26.40
N THR A 52 -3.51 -12.89 -25.40
CA THR A 52 -4.20 -11.60 -25.41
C THR A 52 -3.23 -10.52 -24.92
N ARG A 53 -3.16 -9.42 -25.65
CA ARG A 53 -2.39 -8.23 -25.26
C ARG A 53 -3.34 -7.10 -24.93
N ASP A 54 -3.13 -6.51 -23.76
CA ASP A 54 -3.85 -5.33 -23.31
C ASP A 54 -2.87 -4.18 -23.07
N LYS A 55 -3.36 -2.96 -23.10
CA LYS A 55 -2.56 -1.76 -22.85
C LYS A 55 -3.20 -0.93 -21.75
N SER A 56 -2.42 -0.51 -20.79
CA SER A 56 -2.79 0.49 -19.80
C SER A 56 -2.01 1.77 -20.09
N GLN A 57 -2.73 2.90 -20.12
CA GLN A 57 -2.14 4.21 -20.32
C GLN A 57 -2.41 5.08 -19.10
N VAL A 58 -1.36 5.69 -18.57
CA VAL A 58 -1.42 6.64 -17.48
C VAL A 58 -0.83 7.97 -17.94
N ASN A 59 -1.55 9.06 -17.74
CA ASN A 59 -1.06 10.38 -18.04
C ASN A 59 -0.11 10.87 -16.96
N VAL A 60 0.98 11.51 -17.36
CA VAL A 60 1.94 12.12 -16.43
C VAL A 60 1.53 13.56 -16.17
N HIS A 61 1.48 13.93 -14.91
CA HIS A 61 1.14 15.28 -14.47
C HIS A 61 2.31 15.92 -13.73
N MET A 62 2.52 17.19 -13.98
CA MET A 62 3.56 17.96 -13.29
C MET A 62 3.02 18.52 -11.98
N ALA A 63 3.82 18.42 -10.93
CA ALA A 63 3.58 19.08 -9.65
C ALA A 63 4.77 19.99 -9.33
N ALA A 64 4.49 21.18 -8.82
CA ALA A 64 5.53 22.14 -8.45
C ALA A 64 5.17 22.88 -7.16
N VAL A 65 6.17 23.21 -6.38
CA VAL A 65 6.06 24.10 -5.20
C VAL A 65 7.05 25.24 -5.39
N GLY A 66 6.55 26.45 -5.41
CA GLY A 66 7.38 27.66 -5.48
C GLY A 66 7.55 28.31 -4.13
N TYR A 67 8.65 29.02 -3.92
CA TYR A 67 8.86 29.91 -2.79
C TYR A 67 9.54 31.20 -3.26
N GLY A 68 9.23 32.30 -2.59
CA GLY A 68 9.77 33.62 -2.89
C GLY A 68 10.25 34.31 -1.63
N TYR A 69 10.94 35.44 -1.81
CA TYR A 69 11.45 36.26 -0.71
C TYR A 69 10.93 37.69 -0.88
N ASP A 70 10.42 38.25 0.19
CA ASP A 70 10.13 39.67 0.26
C ASP A 70 11.35 40.45 0.72
N LEU A 71 11.47 41.69 0.25
CA LEU A 71 12.62 42.56 0.58
C LEU A 71 12.73 42.80 2.10
N GLU A 72 11.62 42.99 2.78
CA GLU A 72 11.59 43.16 4.23
C GLU A 72 12.03 41.89 4.97
N GLU A 73 11.63 40.74 4.49
CA GLU A 73 12.02 39.43 5.04
C GLU A 73 13.52 39.20 4.95
N ILE A 74 14.10 39.55 3.79
CA ILE A 74 15.57 39.49 3.56
C ILE A 74 16.30 40.41 4.55
N GLY A 75 15.83 41.65 4.70
CA GLY A 75 16.42 42.64 5.62
C GLY A 75 16.37 42.16 7.08
N GLN A 76 15.24 41.61 7.51
CA GLN A 76 15.09 41.09 8.88
C GLN A 76 15.94 39.83 9.11
N ALA A 77 16.07 38.95 8.12
CA ALA A 77 16.89 37.75 8.21
C ALA A 77 18.38 38.10 8.32
N GLN A 78 18.84 39.08 7.53
CA GLN A 78 20.21 39.61 7.62
C GLN A 78 20.54 40.23 8.99
N LEU A 79 19.59 41.01 9.53
CA LEU A 79 19.75 41.64 10.85
C LEU A 79 19.84 40.59 11.97
N ARG A 80 19.15 39.47 11.84
CA ARG A 80 19.15 38.40 12.85
C ARG A 80 20.17 37.28 12.57
N GLY A 81 20.91 37.32 11.48
CA GLY A 81 21.85 36.28 11.07
C GLY A 81 21.17 34.95 10.78
N MET A 82 19.89 34.97 10.28
CA MET A 82 19.14 33.77 9.97
C MET A 82 19.33 33.34 8.53
N ASP A 83 19.50 32.03 8.31
CA ASP A 83 19.55 31.43 6.97
C ASP A 83 18.13 31.25 6.41
N LEU A 84 17.63 32.28 5.76
CA LEU A 84 16.31 32.30 5.13
C LEU A 84 16.16 31.35 3.94
N PRO A 85 17.17 31.23 3.01
CA PRO A 85 17.10 30.31 1.87
C PRO A 85 16.90 28.86 2.25
N SER A 86 17.67 28.34 3.19
CA SER A 86 17.57 26.92 3.59
C SER A 86 16.24 26.61 4.27
N GLY A 87 15.72 27.53 5.08
CA GLY A 87 14.42 27.36 5.73
C GLY A 87 13.26 27.24 4.74
N LYS A 88 13.20 28.12 3.72
CA LYS A 88 12.14 28.07 2.70
C LYS A 88 12.30 26.87 1.76
N ALA A 89 13.52 26.50 1.39
CA ALA A 89 13.79 25.31 0.59
C ALA A 89 13.35 24.01 1.30
N LEU A 90 13.63 23.89 2.59
CA LEU A 90 13.17 22.76 3.41
C LEU A 90 11.64 22.74 3.52
N GLY A 91 11.01 23.89 3.68
CA GLY A 91 9.55 24.01 3.69
C GLY A 91 8.91 23.54 2.37
N ALA A 92 9.45 23.97 1.24
CA ALA A 92 8.99 23.58 -0.08
C ALA A 92 9.18 22.07 -0.33
N ARG A 93 10.35 21.53 0.03
CA ARG A 93 10.62 20.09 -0.07
C ARG A 93 9.62 19.27 0.75
N ARG A 94 9.34 19.72 1.97
CA ARG A 94 8.36 19.05 2.83
C ARG A 94 6.97 19.06 2.21
N ALA A 95 6.49 20.23 1.75
CA ALA A 95 5.19 20.34 1.12
C ALA A 95 5.06 19.44 -0.12
N TYR A 96 6.13 19.33 -0.91
CA TYR A 96 6.18 18.39 -2.03
C TYR A 96 6.11 16.92 -1.59
N THR A 97 6.88 16.54 -0.55
CA THR A 97 6.87 15.17 -0.03
C THR A 97 5.49 14.79 0.54
N GLU A 98 4.84 15.70 1.27
CA GLU A 98 3.49 15.51 1.80
C GLU A 98 2.46 15.39 0.68
N PHE A 99 2.56 16.21 -0.36
CA PHE A 99 1.72 16.10 -1.54
C PHE A 99 1.89 14.74 -2.23
N MET A 100 3.13 14.30 -2.48
CA MET A 100 3.42 13.01 -3.11
C MET A 100 2.93 11.83 -2.27
N TRP A 101 3.08 11.92 -0.95
CA TRP A 101 2.53 10.92 -0.03
C TRP A 101 1.00 10.79 -0.16
N ASN A 102 0.28 11.90 -0.15
CA ASN A 102 -1.17 11.92 -0.30
C ASN A 102 -1.60 11.37 -1.67
N VAL A 103 -0.94 11.77 -2.75
CA VAL A 103 -1.22 11.23 -4.09
C VAL A 103 -0.94 9.72 -4.16
N THR A 104 0.13 9.24 -3.53
CA THR A 104 0.45 7.81 -3.49
C THR A 104 -0.63 7.00 -2.77
N LEU A 105 -1.14 7.50 -1.64
CA LEU A 105 -2.15 6.78 -0.86
C LEU A 105 -3.55 6.88 -1.44
N THR A 106 -4.01 8.07 -1.78
CA THR A 106 -5.41 8.33 -2.16
C THR A 106 -5.61 8.72 -3.62
N GLY A 107 -4.52 9.03 -4.32
CA GLY A 107 -4.59 9.51 -5.70
C GLY A 107 -5.15 10.93 -5.82
N ASP A 108 -5.47 11.32 -7.05
CA ASP A 108 -6.17 12.56 -7.37
C ASP A 108 -7.28 12.28 -8.40
N THR A 109 -8.52 12.39 -7.97
CA THR A 109 -9.69 12.11 -8.81
C THR A 109 -9.85 13.12 -9.94
N THR A 110 -9.39 14.36 -9.77
CA THR A 110 -9.47 15.41 -10.81
C THR A 110 -8.50 15.13 -11.96
N LYS A 111 -7.42 14.42 -11.68
CA LYS A 111 -6.40 13.98 -12.66
C LYS A 111 -6.62 12.54 -13.13
N GLY A 112 -7.61 11.84 -12.59
CA GLY A 112 -7.86 10.43 -12.90
C GLY A 112 -6.80 9.49 -12.32
N LEU A 113 -5.99 9.96 -11.36
CA LEU A 113 -4.96 9.16 -10.71
C LEU A 113 -5.57 8.36 -9.55
N LYS A 114 -5.29 7.06 -9.52
CA LYS A 114 -5.65 6.16 -8.42
C LYS A 114 -4.48 6.03 -7.46
N GLY A 115 -4.76 6.06 -6.17
CA GLY A 115 -3.77 5.79 -5.12
C GLY A 115 -3.83 4.34 -4.65
N LEU A 116 -2.94 3.99 -3.74
CA LEU A 116 -2.81 2.63 -3.19
C LEU A 116 -4.12 2.16 -2.52
N ALA A 117 -4.79 3.06 -1.79
CA ALA A 117 -5.99 2.73 -1.01
C ALA A 117 -7.30 2.69 -1.83
N ASN A 118 -7.31 3.19 -3.06
CA ASN A 118 -8.53 3.32 -3.86
C ASN A 118 -8.44 2.72 -5.27
N GLN A 119 -7.58 1.72 -5.46
CA GLN A 119 -7.46 0.98 -6.71
C GLN A 119 -8.74 0.19 -6.99
N SER A 120 -9.37 0.48 -8.13
CA SER A 120 -10.59 -0.23 -8.55
C SER A 120 -10.35 -1.66 -9.04
N ALA A 121 -9.11 -1.97 -9.41
CA ALA A 121 -8.73 -3.32 -9.85
C ALA A 121 -8.44 -4.28 -8.69
N VAL A 122 -8.35 -3.76 -7.46
CA VAL A 122 -8.08 -4.56 -6.25
C VAL A 122 -9.39 -4.87 -5.55
N THR A 123 -9.63 -6.14 -5.26
CA THR A 123 -10.81 -6.58 -4.52
C THR A 123 -10.73 -6.09 -3.07
N SER A 124 -11.75 -5.38 -2.62
CA SER A 124 -11.93 -5.02 -1.22
C SER A 124 -12.86 -6.00 -0.53
N GLY A 125 -12.60 -6.28 0.74
CA GLY A 125 -13.44 -7.14 1.56
C GLY A 125 -13.62 -6.57 2.96
N LEU A 126 -14.67 -7.00 3.64
CA LEU A 126 -14.90 -6.70 5.04
C LEU A 126 -14.54 -7.92 5.90
N ALA A 127 -14.01 -7.67 7.09
CA ALA A 127 -13.85 -8.72 8.08
C ALA A 127 -15.24 -9.26 8.52
N PRO A 128 -15.33 -10.50 9.04
CA PRO A 128 -16.60 -11.04 9.56
C PRO A 128 -17.25 -10.12 10.61
N ALA A 129 -18.57 -10.05 10.59
CA ALA A 129 -19.35 -9.24 11.53
C ALA A 129 -19.56 -9.98 12.87
N ASP A 130 -18.47 -10.27 13.58
CA ASP A 130 -18.44 -11.04 14.81
C ASP A 130 -17.81 -10.30 16.01
N GLY A 131 -17.51 -9.03 15.83
CA GLY A 131 -17.14 -8.14 16.92
C GLY A 131 -18.31 -7.86 17.88
N THR A 132 -18.03 -7.25 19.02
CA THR A 132 -19.04 -6.82 19.97
C THR A 132 -20.06 -5.90 19.29
N GLY A 133 -21.33 -6.26 19.31
CA GLY A 133 -22.39 -5.57 18.55
C GLY A 133 -22.46 -5.96 17.06
N SER A 134 -21.92 -7.10 16.67
CA SER A 134 -21.94 -7.61 15.28
C SER A 134 -21.27 -6.65 14.28
N VAL A 135 -20.17 -6.02 14.70
CA VAL A 135 -19.39 -5.11 13.85
C VAL A 135 -18.25 -5.82 13.13
N THR A 136 -17.87 -5.29 11.99
CA THR A 136 -16.74 -5.78 11.16
C THR A 136 -15.40 -5.16 11.54
N THR A 137 -15.43 -4.00 12.22
CA THR A 137 -14.23 -3.24 12.61
C THR A 137 -13.56 -3.85 13.83
N TRP A 138 -12.23 -3.74 13.92
CA TRP A 138 -11.48 -4.19 15.11
C TRP A 138 -11.63 -3.25 16.30
N PHE A 139 -11.93 -1.97 16.02
CA PHE A 139 -12.09 -0.91 17.03
C PHE A 139 -13.35 -0.11 16.76
N ASP A 140 -13.93 0.40 17.83
CA ASP A 140 -15.02 1.39 17.77
C ASP A 140 -14.48 2.80 17.47
N GLY A 141 -15.40 3.76 17.30
CA GLY A 141 -15.03 5.17 17.07
C GLY A 141 -14.30 5.85 18.26
N SER A 142 -14.28 5.22 19.42
CA SER A 142 -13.59 5.68 20.63
C SER A 142 -12.23 4.99 20.84
N GLY A 143 -11.85 4.05 19.97
CA GLY A 143 -10.59 3.34 20.03
C GLY A 143 -10.59 2.10 20.94
N ASN A 144 -11.76 1.65 21.42
CA ASN A 144 -11.86 0.41 22.19
C ASN A 144 -11.93 -0.79 21.25
N ALA A 145 -11.28 -1.89 21.63
CA ALA A 145 -11.31 -3.12 20.86
C ALA A 145 -12.72 -3.73 20.85
N THR A 146 -13.26 -3.99 19.68
CA THR A 146 -14.54 -4.66 19.46
C THR A 146 -14.38 -6.15 19.22
N LYS A 147 -13.17 -6.58 18.82
CA LYS A 147 -12.82 -7.97 18.55
C LYS A 147 -11.77 -8.49 19.51
N THR A 148 -11.84 -9.77 19.79
CA THR A 148 -10.84 -10.49 20.60
C THR A 148 -9.54 -10.67 19.82
N ALA A 149 -8.43 -10.91 20.51
CA ALA A 149 -7.13 -11.18 19.89
C ALA A 149 -7.20 -12.32 18.85
N THR A 150 -7.91 -13.40 19.17
CA THR A 150 -8.11 -14.55 18.27
C THR A 150 -8.88 -14.18 17.00
N GLN A 151 -9.91 -13.32 17.11
CA GLN A 151 -10.67 -12.83 15.95
C GLN A 151 -9.80 -11.94 15.04
N ILE A 152 -8.98 -11.06 15.63
CA ILE A 152 -8.05 -10.20 14.89
C ILE A 152 -7.03 -11.04 14.13
N VAL A 153 -6.39 -12.02 14.78
CA VAL A 153 -5.44 -12.94 14.13
C VAL A 153 -6.09 -13.72 12.99
N ARG A 154 -7.29 -14.23 13.20
CA ARG A 154 -8.06 -14.93 12.16
C ARG A 154 -8.33 -14.01 10.97
N ASP A 155 -8.82 -12.79 11.21
CA ASP A 155 -9.14 -11.84 10.16
C ASP A 155 -7.90 -11.48 9.34
N PHE A 156 -6.76 -11.28 10.03
CA PHE A 156 -5.48 -11.02 9.39
C PHE A 156 -5.04 -12.19 8.49
N ASN A 157 -5.06 -13.41 9.02
CA ASN A 157 -4.69 -14.59 8.25
C ASN A 157 -5.66 -14.87 7.10
N ASN A 158 -6.95 -14.55 7.24
CA ASN A 158 -7.93 -14.67 6.15
C ASN A 158 -7.59 -13.77 4.98
N VAL A 159 -7.14 -12.54 5.22
CA VAL A 159 -6.70 -11.63 4.15
C VAL A 159 -5.48 -12.20 3.43
N LEU A 160 -4.45 -12.64 4.17
CA LEU A 160 -3.23 -13.20 3.59
C LEU A 160 -3.52 -14.46 2.77
N THR A 161 -4.29 -15.39 3.34
CA THR A 161 -4.67 -16.63 2.67
C THR A 161 -5.59 -16.37 1.48
N GLY A 162 -6.48 -15.37 1.59
CA GLY A 162 -7.39 -14.97 0.52
C GLY A 162 -6.65 -14.48 -0.73
N VAL A 163 -5.60 -13.70 -0.58
CA VAL A 163 -4.76 -13.27 -1.70
C VAL A 163 -4.02 -14.46 -2.32
N PHE A 164 -3.44 -15.32 -1.49
CA PHE A 164 -2.71 -16.51 -1.95
C PHE A 164 -3.61 -17.48 -2.72
N THR A 165 -4.80 -17.78 -2.20
CA THR A 165 -5.75 -18.68 -2.87
C THR A 165 -6.41 -18.01 -4.08
N GLY A 166 -6.76 -16.73 -4.00
CA GLY A 166 -7.37 -15.98 -5.10
C GLY A 166 -6.45 -15.81 -6.31
N SER A 167 -5.12 -15.75 -6.10
CA SER A 167 -4.12 -15.73 -7.16
C SER A 167 -3.70 -17.12 -7.66
N LEU A 168 -4.39 -18.18 -7.27
CA LEU A 168 -4.01 -19.58 -7.58
C LEU A 168 -2.59 -19.92 -7.12
N THR A 169 -2.21 -19.45 -5.96
CA THR A 169 -0.89 -19.67 -5.32
C THR A 169 0.29 -18.97 -5.99
N VAL A 170 0.04 -18.04 -6.89
CA VAL A 170 1.10 -17.27 -7.59
C VAL A 170 1.60 -16.13 -6.71
N GLU A 171 0.68 -15.33 -6.13
CA GLU A 171 1.02 -14.16 -5.35
C GLU A 171 0.94 -14.42 -3.85
N ILE A 172 1.91 -13.90 -3.12
CA ILE A 172 1.96 -13.97 -1.65
C ILE A 172 2.19 -12.56 -1.09
N VAL A 173 1.42 -12.18 -0.09
CA VAL A 173 1.56 -10.89 0.57
C VAL A 173 2.79 -10.93 1.48
N ASP A 174 3.71 -9.99 1.30
CA ASP A 174 4.91 -9.81 2.13
C ASP A 174 4.85 -8.57 3.04
N THR A 175 3.98 -7.61 2.69
CA THR A 175 3.86 -6.34 3.42
C THR A 175 2.40 -6.01 3.69
N VAL A 176 2.09 -5.58 4.90
CA VAL A 176 0.76 -5.13 5.31
C VAL A 176 0.85 -3.73 5.92
N LEU A 177 0.02 -2.82 5.44
CA LEU A 177 -0.06 -1.45 5.95
C LEU A 177 -1.18 -1.35 6.98
N LEU A 178 -0.84 -0.90 8.17
CA LEU A 178 -1.78 -0.65 9.26
C LEU A 178 -1.63 0.77 9.81
N PRO A 179 -2.72 1.39 10.28
CA PRO A 179 -2.64 2.63 11.05
C PRO A 179 -1.81 2.44 12.34
N TYR A 180 -1.01 3.45 12.70
CA TYR A 180 -0.15 3.40 13.89
C TYR A 180 -0.91 3.09 15.19
N SER A 181 -2.15 3.56 15.33
CA SER A 181 -3.00 3.27 16.49
C SER A 181 -3.29 1.77 16.61
N ILE A 182 -3.60 1.12 15.49
CA ILE A 182 -3.82 -0.33 15.43
C ILE A 182 -2.52 -1.08 15.72
N LEU A 183 -1.43 -0.69 15.08
CA LEU A 183 -0.12 -1.29 15.30
C LEU A 183 0.30 -1.22 16.77
N GLY A 184 0.13 -0.06 17.42
CA GLY A 184 0.40 0.12 18.84
C GLY A 184 -0.40 -0.82 19.74
N TYR A 185 -1.68 -1.01 19.44
CA TYR A 185 -2.53 -1.95 20.16
C TYR A 185 -2.05 -3.41 19.98
N LEU A 186 -1.77 -3.83 18.74
CA LEU A 186 -1.28 -5.19 18.45
C LEU A 186 0.06 -5.50 19.12
N ALA A 187 0.93 -4.50 19.22
CA ALA A 187 2.24 -4.63 19.85
C ALA A 187 2.16 -4.70 21.38
N ALA A 188 1.16 -4.04 22.00
CA ALA A 188 1.02 -3.97 23.46
C ALA A 188 0.11 -5.05 24.04
N THR A 189 -0.80 -5.64 23.24
CA THR A 189 -1.81 -6.57 23.76
C THR A 189 -1.34 -8.02 23.62
N PRO A 190 -1.33 -8.81 24.72
CA PRO A 190 -1.01 -10.23 24.67
C PRO A 190 -2.15 -11.03 24.01
N MET A 191 -1.81 -12.18 23.40
CA MET A 191 -2.79 -13.10 22.80
C MET A 191 -3.81 -13.65 23.76
N SER A 192 -3.40 -13.88 25.01
CA SER A 192 -4.27 -14.35 26.10
C SER A 192 -3.69 -13.90 27.43
N SER A 193 -4.51 -13.98 28.49
CA SER A 193 -4.09 -13.66 29.86
C SER A 193 -2.99 -14.59 30.43
N THR A 194 -2.72 -15.71 29.79
CA THR A 194 -1.73 -16.72 30.21
C THR A 194 -0.52 -16.79 29.25
N ASN A 195 -0.47 -15.98 28.21
CA ASN A 195 0.59 -16.00 27.21
C ASN A 195 1.16 -14.59 27.04
N ASP A 196 2.47 -14.45 27.26
CA ASP A 196 3.19 -13.18 27.12
C ASP A 196 3.43 -12.76 25.65
N THR A 197 3.16 -13.65 24.68
CA THR A 197 3.32 -13.34 23.26
C THR A 197 2.28 -12.32 22.83
N THR A 198 2.71 -11.20 22.25
CA THR A 198 1.81 -10.17 21.75
C THR A 198 1.10 -10.63 20.47
N ILE A 199 -0.04 -9.97 20.15
CA ILE A 199 -0.79 -10.25 18.92
C ILE A 199 0.10 -10.03 17.70
N LEU A 200 0.89 -8.95 17.69
CA LEU A 200 1.80 -8.62 16.60
C LEU A 200 2.85 -9.71 16.39
N GLU A 201 3.53 -10.13 17.45
CA GLU A 201 4.54 -11.19 17.39
C GLU A 201 3.95 -12.51 16.91
N PHE A 202 2.74 -12.84 17.38
CA PHE A 202 2.04 -14.06 16.96
C PHE A 202 1.71 -14.03 15.46
N ILE A 203 1.20 -12.89 14.94
CA ILE A 203 0.90 -12.71 13.50
C ILE A 203 2.17 -12.83 12.66
N GLN A 204 3.28 -12.22 13.09
CA GLN A 204 4.54 -12.28 12.33
C GLN A 204 5.12 -13.69 12.23
N LYS A 205 4.93 -14.51 13.27
CA LYS A 205 5.44 -15.89 13.30
C LYS A 205 4.49 -16.90 12.65
N ASN A 206 3.18 -16.70 12.77
CA ASN A 206 2.16 -17.69 12.42
C ASN A 206 1.27 -17.20 11.28
N ASN A 207 1.82 -17.14 10.07
CA ASN A 207 1.10 -16.76 8.86
C ASN A 207 1.54 -17.61 7.67
N ILE A 208 0.82 -17.50 6.55
CA ILE A 208 1.07 -18.28 5.33
C ILE A 208 2.45 -17.99 4.72
N LEU A 209 2.93 -16.74 4.75
CA LEU A 209 4.24 -16.35 4.22
C LEU A 209 5.37 -17.02 5.02
N THR A 210 5.33 -16.91 6.35
CA THR A 210 6.34 -17.52 7.22
C THR A 210 6.32 -19.04 7.08
N SER A 211 5.13 -19.66 6.99
CA SER A 211 4.99 -21.11 6.84
C SER A 211 5.48 -21.64 5.50
N THR A 212 5.34 -20.88 4.42
CA THR A 212 5.70 -21.32 3.05
C THR A 212 7.10 -20.90 2.63
N ARG A 213 7.56 -19.72 3.02
CA ARG A 213 8.83 -19.13 2.58
C ARG A 213 9.85 -18.92 3.72
N GLY A 214 9.47 -19.10 4.97
CA GLY A 214 10.33 -18.86 6.13
C GLY A 214 10.70 -17.39 6.36
N ILE A 215 9.99 -16.45 5.72
CA ILE A 215 10.25 -15.01 5.81
C ILE A 215 9.17 -14.38 6.68
N PRO A 216 9.51 -13.56 7.68
CA PRO A 216 8.51 -12.85 8.47
C PRO A 216 7.80 -11.78 7.62
N ILE A 217 6.51 -11.57 7.88
CA ILE A 217 5.75 -10.52 7.24
C ILE A 217 6.17 -9.14 7.77
N THR A 218 6.26 -8.16 6.88
CA THR A 218 6.51 -6.76 7.24
C THR A 218 5.18 -6.05 7.54
N ILE A 219 5.08 -5.38 8.69
CA ILE A 219 3.88 -4.65 9.14
C ILE A 219 4.27 -3.22 9.50
#